data_2fee6f02cd31b57f68133b6d7d6e4c18
#
_entry.id   2fee6f02cd31b57f68133b6d7d6e4c18
#
_cell.length_a   1.000
_cell.length_b   1.000
_cell.length_c   1.000
_cell.angle_alpha   90.00
_cell.angle_beta   90.00
_cell.angle_gamma   90.00
#
_symmetry.space_group_name_H-M   'P 1'
#
loop_
_entity.id
_entity.type
_entity.pdbx_description
1 polymer ?
#
loop_
_entity_poly.entity_id
_entity_poly.type
_entity_poly.pdbx_seq_one_letter_code
_entity_poly.pdbx_strand_id
1 'polypeptide(L)'
;LCQQLLEPLQATFGRIHVRSGYRSPAVNEFGNKNKLNCASNASNYSAHIWDYPDAQGKRGATACIVVPWLVDHIDRRSSWTDMAWWIHDHLPYHSLYFFPRLAAFNIRWHETPVRRVDSYAAPKGCLIQPGMPGAPGMHQEHYLAFPHWDAPRAE
;
A
#
# COMPACT_ATOMS: atom_id res chain seq x y z
N LEU A 1 -8.01 -5.49 5.29
CA LEU A 1 -7.59 -4.37 4.45
C LEU A 1 -8.33 -3.09 4.82
N CYS A 2 -9.69 -3.02 4.71
CA CYS A 2 -10.44 -1.78 4.92
C CYS A 2 -10.20 -1.20 6.32
N GLN A 3 -10.60 -1.90 7.36
CA GLN A 3 -10.52 -1.44 8.76
C GLN A 3 -9.10 -1.10 9.22
N GLN A 4 -8.10 -1.85 8.78
CA GLN A 4 -6.73 -1.69 9.29
C GLN A 4 -5.85 -0.78 8.43
N LEU A 5 -6.19 -0.55 7.17
CA LEU A 5 -5.37 0.25 6.25
C LEU A 5 -6.14 1.39 5.59
N LEU A 6 -7.28 1.11 4.92
CA LEU A 6 -7.94 2.13 4.10
C LEU A 6 -8.74 3.15 4.93
N GLU A 7 -9.47 2.69 5.93
CA GLU A 7 -10.25 3.57 6.81
C GLU A 7 -9.36 4.52 7.62
N PRO A 8 -8.25 4.06 8.26
CA PRO A 8 -7.30 4.95 8.90
C PRO A 8 -6.68 5.99 7.95
N LEU A 9 -6.31 5.58 6.72
CA LEU A 9 -5.83 6.53 5.71
C LEU A 9 -6.89 7.57 5.37
N GLN A 10 -8.14 7.14 5.16
CA GLN A 10 -9.24 8.05 4.85
C GLN A 10 -9.56 8.98 6.03
N ALA A 11 -9.51 8.49 7.26
CA ALA A 11 -9.74 9.31 8.45
C ALA A 11 -8.69 10.42 8.59
N THR A 12 -7.43 10.15 8.21
CA THR A 12 -6.33 11.12 8.34
C THR A 12 -6.25 12.07 7.16
N PHE A 13 -6.34 11.56 5.93
CA PHE A 13 -6.06 12.32 4.70
C PHE A 13 -7.32 12.73 3.93
N GLY A 14 -8.51 12.39 4.44
CA GLY A 14 -9.75 12.58 3.73
C GLY A 14 -9.98 11.51 2.66
N ARG A 15 -10.82 11.81 1.69
CA ARG A 15 -11.25 10.85 0.66
C ARG A 15 -10.06 10.22 -0.07
N ILE A 16 -10.07 8.90 -0.18
CA ILE A 16 -9.14 8.13 -1.02
C ILE A 16 -9.88 7.60 -2.25
N HIS A 17 -9.15 7.38 -3.35
CA HIS A 17 -9.68 6.77 -4.57
C HIS A 17 -9.12 5.37 -4.74
N VAL A 18 -10.00 4.38 -4.79
CA VAL A 18 -9.63 2.99 -5.12
C VAL A 18 -9.63 2.83 -6.64
N ARG A 19 -8.47 2.57 -7.23
CA ARG A 19 -8.30 2.35 -8.67
C ARG A 19 -8.54 0.89 -9.05
N SER A 20 -8.11 -0.02 -8.21
CA SER A 20 -8.41 -1.45 -8.34
C SER A 20 -8.34 -2.12 -6.97
N GLY A 21 -9.11 -3.17 -6.81
CA GLY A 21 -9.17 -3.97 -5.59
C GLY A 21 -9.24 -5.45 -5.93
N TYR A 22 -10.31 -6.11 -5.48
CA TYR A 22 -10.55 -7.51 -5.76
C TYR A 22 -10.68 -7.80 -7.26
N ARG A 23 -10.09 -8.89 -7.68
CA ARG A 23 -10.30 -9.51 -8.99
C ARG A 23 -10.59 -10.99 -8.81
N SER A 24 -11.64 -11.49 -9.49
CA SER A 24 -11.85 -12.94 -9.56
C SER A 24 -10.72 -13.62 -10.35
N PRO A 25 -10.45 -14.91 -10.13
CA PRO A 25 -9.46 -15.65 -10.90
C PRO A 25 -9.67 -15.54 -12.42
N ALA A 26 -10.92 -15.61 -12.88
CA ALA A 26 -11.26 -15.51 -14.31
C ALA A 26 -10.93 -14.12 -14.90
N VAL A 27 -11.27 -13.05 -14.17
CA VAL A 27 -10.93 -11.66 -14.58
C VAL A 27 -9.42 -11.45 -14.59
N ASN A 28 -8.72 -11.94 -13.58
CA ASN A 28 -7.27 -11.80 -13.51
C ASN A 28 -6.57 -12.60 -14.61
N GLU A 29 -7.02 -13.81 -14.90
CA GLU A 29 -6.49 -14.65 -15.99
C GLU A 29 -6.70 -14.00 -17.36
N PHE A 30 -7.89 -13.45 -17.59
CA PHE A 30 -8.16 -12.67 -18.83
C PHE A 30 -7.18 -11.49 -18.94
N GLY A 31 -6.99 -10.72 -17.88
CA GLY A 31 -6.05 -9.60 -17.85
C GLY A 31 -4.60 -10.04 -18.10
N ASN A 32 -4.18 -11.16 -17.53
CA ASN A 32 -2.84 -11.72 -17.74
C ASN A 32 -2.64 -12.17 -19.20
N LYS A 33 -3.56 -12.96 -19.75
CA LYS A 33 -3.51 -13.42 -21.15
C LYS A 33 -3.48 -12.28 -22.17
N ASN A 34 -4.19 -11.20 -21.88
CA ASN A 34 -4.28 -10.02 -22.75
C ASN A 34 -3.25 -8.92 -22.41
N LYS A 35 -2.25 -9.20 -21.56
CA LYS A 35 -1.18 -8.26 -21.17
C LYS A 35 -1.68 -6.93 -20.60
N LEU A 36 -2.77 -6.97 -19.84
CA LEU A 36 -3.38 -5.80 -19.19
C LEU A 36 -2.75 -5.52 -17.80
N ASN A 37 -1.44 -5.66 -17.68
CA ASN A 37 -0.68 -5.46 -16.44
C ASN A 37 -1.18 -6.31 -15.24
N CYS A 38 -1.65 -7.51 -15.52
CA CYS A 38 -2.01 -8.50 -14.52
C CYS A 38 -0.94 -9.59 -14.47
N ALA A 39 -0.40 -9.87 -13.30
CA ALA A 39 0.42 -11.05 -13.07
C ALA A 39 -0.44 -12.33 -13.13
N SER A 40 0.18 -13.51 -13.10
CA SER A 40 -0.53 -14.79 -13.10
C SER A 40 -1.46 -14.91 -11.88
N ASN A 41 -2.47 -15.80 -11.94
CA ASN A 41 -3.34 -16.06 -10.80
C ASN A 41 -2.55 -16.50 -9.56
N ALA A 42 -1.60 -17.42 -9.73
CA ALA A 42 -0.77 -17.89 -8.61
C ALA A 42 0.00 -16.75 -7.93
N SER A 43 0.48 -15.77 -8.68
CA SER A 43 1.16 -14.58 -8.13
C SER A 43 0.20 -13.55 -7.52
N ASN A 44 -1.09 -13.67 -7.80
CA ASN A 44 -2.14 -12.76 -7.29
C ASN A 44 -3.00 -13.37 -6.17
N TYR A 45 -2.84 -14.64 -5.85
CA TYR A 45 -3.47 -15.22 -4.67
C TYR A 45 -3.02 -14.48 -3.42
N SER A 46 -3.96 -14.23 -2.49
CA SER A 46 -3.70 -13.42 -1.30
C SER A 46 -3.20 -11.99 -1.60
N ALA A 47 -3.31 -11.54 -2.85
CA ALA A 47 -3.00 -10.18 -3.31
C ALA A 47 -4.25 -9.52 -3.90
N HIS A 48 -4.43 -9.49 -5.23
CA HIS A 48 -5.67 -9.01 -5.85
C HIS A 48 -6.78 -10.06 -5.94
N ILE A 49 -6.45 -11.33 -5.79
CA ILE A 49 -7.42 -12.44 -5.66
C ILE A 49 -7.54 -12.76 -4.16
N TRP A 50 -8.47 -12.10 -3.47
CA TRP A 50 -8.54 -12.08 -2.01
C TRP A 50 -9.10 -13.37 -1.40
N ASP A 51 -9.92 -14.09 -2.14
CA ASP A 51 -10.60 -15.32 -1.75
C ASP A 51 -9.72 -16.57 -1.84
N TYR A 52 -8.51 -16.44 -2.40
CA TYR A 52 -7.54 -17.53 -2.45
C TYR A 52 -6.33 -17.24 -1.54
N PRO A 53 -5.96 -18.19 -0.68
CA PRO A 53 -4.76 -18.07 0.14
C PRO A 53 -3.49 -18.19 -0.72
N ASP A 54 -2.37 -17.72 -0.18
CA ASP A 54 -1.04 -17.95 -0.78
C ASP A 54 -0.56 -19.39 -0.61
N ALA A 55 0.65 -19.67 -1.08
CA ALA A 55 1.28 -21.00 -0.99
C ALA A 55 1.51 -21.48 0.45
N GLN A 56 1.46 -20.59 1.43
CA GLN A 56 1.57 -20.90 2.85
C GLN A 56 0.18 -20.99 3.54
N GLY A 57 -0.89 -20.93 2.78
CA GLY A 57 -2.25 -20.98 3.30
C GLY A 57 -2.73 -19.68 3.99
N LYS A 58 -2.03 -18.57 3.78
CA LYS A 58 -2.32 -17.28 4.40
C LYS A 58 -3.15 -16.39 3.49
N ARG A 59 -4.04 -15.60 4.11
CA ARG A 59 -4.90 -14.65 3.40
C ARG A 59 -4.29 -13.26 3.33
N GLY A 60 -4.62 -12.57 2.27
CA GLY A 60 -4.24 -11.18 2.08
C GLY A 60 -5.16 -10.48 1.09
N ALA A 61 -5.06 -9.16 1.05
CA ALA A 61 -5.84 -8.33 0.15
C ALA A 61 -5.05 -7.09 -0.24
N THR A 62 -5.09 -6.73 -1.51
CA THR A 62 -4.42 -5.55 -2.07
C THR A 62 -5.44 -4.63 -2.72
N ALA A 63 -5.27 -3.33 -2.49
CA ALA A 63 -5.90 -2.29 -3.28
C ALA A 63 -4.85 -1.39 -3.92
N CYS A 64 -5.09 -0.96 -5.15
CA CYS A 64 -4.37 0.16 -5.76
C CYS A 64 -5.16 1.43 -5.47
N ILE A 65 -4.54 2.38 -4.81
CA ILE A 65 -5.20 3.60 -4.35
C ILE A 65 -4.45 4.86 -4.79
N VAL A 66 -5.17 5.98 -4.75
CA VAL A 66 -4.63 7.33 -4.80
C VAL A 66 -5.15 8.08 -3.57
N VAL A 67 -4.27 8.79 -2.90
CA VAL A 67 -4.59 9.73 -1.82
C VAL A 67 -4.50 11.14 -2.41
N PRO A 68 -5.64 11.80 -2.72
CA PRO A 68 -5.63 13.13 -3.35
C PRO A 68 -4.85 14.16 -2.55
N TRP A 69 -4.95 14.11 -1.22
CA TRP A 69 -4.15 14.96 -0.34
C TRP A 69 -2.65 14.89 -0.67
N LEU A 70 -2.10 13.69 -0.88
CA LEU A 70 -0.69 13.53 -1.27
C LEU A 70 -0.41 14.14 -2.63
N VAL A 71 -1.29 13.92 -3.62
CA VAL A 71 -1.14 14.48 -4.98
C VAL A 71 -1.05 16.00 -4.93
N ASP A 72 -1.89 16.64 -4.12
CA ASP A 72 -1.94 18.10 -3.97
C ASP A 72 -0.71 18.69 -3.24
N HIS A 73 0.06 17.85 -2.53
CA HIS A 73 1.17 18.28 -1.69
C HIS A 73 2.54 17.81 -2.20
N ILE A 74 2.59 16.89 -3.17
CA ILE A 74 3.84 16.27 -3.65
C ILE A 74 4.86 17.29 -4.17
N ASP A 75 4.40 18.35 -4.85
CA ASP A 75 5.27 19.40 -5.40
C ASP A 75 5.62 20.50 -4.40
N ARG A 76 5.06 20.45 -3.20
CA ARG A 76 5.18 21.53 -2.22
C ARG A 76 6.14 21.26 -1.08
N ARG A 77 6.24 20.06 -0.57
CA ARG A 77 7.15 19.64 0.52
C ARG A 77 7.01 18.15 0.88
N SER A 78 6.18 17.39 0.18
CA SER A 78 5.92 15.99 0.48
C SER A 78 6.22 15.11 -0.72
N SER A 79 6.63 13.87 -0.45
CA SER A 79 6.94 12.89 -1.47
C SER A 79 6.20 11.57 -1.19
N TRP A 80 6.24 10.65 -2.13
CA TRP A 80 5.75 9.30 -1.89
C TRP A 80 6.53 8.60 -0.75
N THR A 81 7.80 8.95 -0.54
CA THR A 81 8.60 8.40 0.55
C THR A 81 8.07 8.82 1.92
N ASP A 82 7.59 10.04 2.05
CA ASP A 82 7.00 10.55 3.29
C ASP A 82 5.71 9.81 3.62
N MET A 83 4.87 9.55 2.61
CA MET A 83 3.67 8.70 2.77
C MET A 83 4.05 7.28 3.15
N ALA A 84 5.11 6.73 2.57
CA ALA A 84 5.58 5.39 2.92
C ALA A 84 6.03 5.30 4.38
N TRP A 85 6.78 6.29 4.87
CA TRP A 85 7.21 6.36 6.27
C TRP A 85 6.03 6.55 7.21
N TRP A 86 5.08 7.43 6.86
CA TRP A 86 3.86 7.61 7.66
C TRP A 86 3.07 6.30 7.78
N ILE A 87 2.86 5.58 6.66
CA ILE A 87 2.19 4.27 6.68
C ILE A 87 3.01 3.26 7.50
N HIS A 88 4.32 3.30 7.38
CA HIS A 88 5.20 2.40 8.13
C HIS A 88 5.06 2.59 9.63
N ASP A 89 4.98 3.81 10.09
CA ASP A 89 4.88 4.11 11.52
C ASP A 89 3.50 3.82 12.12
N HIS A 90 2.44 3.97 11.33
CA HIS A 90 1.07 3.98 11.86
C HIS A 90 0.21 2.77 11.47
N LEU A 91 0.51 2.08 10.36
CA LEU A 91 -0.39 1.04 9.85
C LEU A 91 0.28 -0.34 9.74
N PRO A 92 -0.48 -1.43 10.00
CA PRO A 92 0.02 -2.81 9.94
C PRO A 92 0.02 -3.36 8.50
N TYR A 93 0.65 -2.65 7.57
CA TYR A 93 0.70 -3.08 6.16
C TYR A 93 1.65 -4.28 5.97
N HIS A 94 1.37 -5.08 4.94
CA HIS A 94 2.26 -6.14 4.48
C HIS A 94 3.29 -5.61 3.48
N SER A 95 2.82 -4.95 2.43
CA SER A 95 3.69 -4.34 1.43
C SER A 95 3.04 -3.12 0.79
N LEU A 96 3.90 -2.19 0.35
CA LEU A 96 3.54 -1.02 -0.45
C LEU A 96 4.31 -1.09 -1.78
N TYR A 97 3.67 -0.62 -2.85
CA TYR A 97 4.31 -0.49 -4.15
C TYR A 97 3.87 0.79 -4.84
N PHE A 98 4.78 1.76 -4.95
CA PHE A 98 4.48 3.07 -5.51
C PHE A 98 4.68 3.13 -7.02
N PHE A 99 3.80 3.84 -7.72
CA PHE A 99 3.83 4.03 -9.16
C PHE A 99 4.13 5.48 -9.53
N PRO A 100 4.78 5.74 -10.70
CA PRO A 100 5.21 7.09 -11.08
C PRO A 100 4.08 8.02 -11.51
N ARG A 101 2.87 7.50 -11.68
CA ARG A 101 1.71 8.29 -12.14
C ARG A 101 0.69 8.44 -11.03
N LEU A 102 0.17 9.66 -10.87
CA LEU A 102 -0.90 10.03 -9.93
C LEU A 102 -0.58 9.74 -8.46
N ALA A 103 0.69 9.58 -8.11
CA ALA A 103 1.09 9.09 -6.78
C ALA A 103 0.29 7.84 -6.35
N ALA A 104 -0.12 7.01 -7.31
CA ALA A 104 -0.84 5.78 -7.03
C ALA A 104 0.08 4.75 -6.40
N PHE A 105 -0.46 3.95 -5.50
CA PHE A 105 0.29 2.84 -4.92
C PHE A 105 -0.61 1.66 -4.57
N ASN A 106 -0.03 0.47 -4.62
CA ASN A 106 -0.64 -0.72 -4.04
C ASN A 106 -0.37 -0.72 -2.54
N ILE A 107 -1.42 -0.94 -1.77
CA ILE A 107 -1.35 -1.20 -0.33
C ILE A 107 -1.92 -2.59 -0.06
N ARG A 108 -1.12 -3.44 0.57
CA ARG A 108 -1.47 -4.84 0.84
C ARG A 108 -1.56 -5.09 2.34
N TRP A 109 -2.66 -5.67 2.74
CA TRP A 109 -2.84 -6.33 4.02
C TRP A 109 -2.54 -7.84 3.89
N HIS A 110 -2.04 -8.47 4.95
CA HIS A 110 -1.79 -9.91 4.99
C HIS A 110 -1.78 -10.42 6.43
N GLU A 111 -2.21 -11.65 6.66
CA GLU A 111 -2.18 -12.28 7.99
C GLU A 111 -0.77 -12.33 8.59
N THR A 112 0.26 -12.38 7.75
CA THR A 112 1.67 -12.35 8.15
C THR A 112 2.36 -11.17 7.46
N PRO A 113 2.33 -9.96 8.03
CA PRO A 113 2.89 -8.78 7.39
C PRO A 113 4.42 -8.84 7.31
N VAL A 114 4.98 -8.54 6.14
CA VAL A 114 6.44 -8.46 5.91
C VAL A 114 6.97 -7.04 6.10
N ARG A 115 6.13 -6.01 5.90
CA ARG A 115 6.47 -4.58 6.04
C ARG A 115 7.55 -4.14 5.04
N ARG A 116 7.33 -4.45 3.76
CA ARG A 116 8.22 -4.07 2.67
C ARG A 116 7.65 -2.94 1.83
N VAL A 117 8.50 -2.01 1.42
CA VAL A 117 8.16 -0.89 0.54
C VAL A 117 9.08 -0.86 -0.67
N ASP A 118 8.48 -0.95 -1.85
CA ASP A 118 9.17 -0.83 -3.14
C ASP A 118 8.52 0.27 -3.98
N SER A 119 9.24 0.77 -5.00
CA SER A 119 8.74 1.82 -5.87
C SER A 119 9.26 1.75 -7.30
N TYR A 120 8.38 2.03 -8.26
CA TYR A 120 8.73 2.43 -9.63
C TYR A 120 8.83 3.96 -9.77
N ALA A 121 8.25 4.73 -8.83
CA ALA A 121 8.48 6.18 -8.76
C ALA A 121 9.90 6.48 -8.29
N ALA A 122 10.45 7.61 -8.68
CA ALA A 122 11.78 8.00 -8.24
C ALA A 122 11.78 8.48 -6.77
N PRO A 123 12.77 8.07 -5.94
CA PRO A 123 13.83 7.11 -6.20
C PRO A 123 13.30 5.69 -6.33
N LYS A 124 13.70 4.99 -7.41
CA LYS A 124 13.24 3.62 -7.68
C LYS A 124 13.94 2.60 -6.79
N GLY A 125 13.23 1.53 -6.48
CA GLY A 125 13.78 0.39 -5.75
C GLY A 125 13.13 0.17 -4.40
N CYS A 126 13.84 -0.48 -3.50
CA CYS A 126 13.38 -0.79 -2.15
C CYS A 126 13.70 0.38 -1.21
N LEU A 127 12.67 0.93 -0.55
CA LEU A 127 12.84 1.95 0.49
C LEU A 127 12.95 1.32 1.87
N ILE A 128 12.12 0.32 2.17
CA ILE A 128 12.05 -0.34 3.47
C ILE A 128 11.96 -1.86 3.25
N GLN A 129 12.73 -2.61 4.02
CA GLN A 129 12.64 -4.07 4.06
C GLN A 129 12.96 -4.61 5.46
N PRO A 130 12.52 -5.84 5.79
CA PRO A 130 12.85 -6.46 7.07
C PRO A 130 14.35 -6.48 7.35
N GLY A 131 14.75 -6.14 8.58
CA GLY A 131 16.15 -6.11 9.00
C GLY A 131 16.97 -4.94 8.47
N MET A 132 16.39 -4.02 7.72
CA MET A 132 17.09 -2.81 7.27
C MET A 132 17.39 -1.89 8.46
N PRO A 133 18.65 -1.42 8.60
CA PRO A 133 18.97 -0.39 9.58
C PRO A 133 18.12 0.87 9.36
N GLY A 134 17.60 1.44 10.45
CA GLY A 134 16.73 2.62 10.38
C GLY A 134 15.25 2.34 10.07
N ALA A 135 14.84 1.07 9.81
CA ALA A 135 13.42 0.74 9.69
C ALA A 135 12.67 0.63 11.03
N PRO A 136 13.28 0.20 12.14
CA PRO A 136 12.63 0.20 13.45
C PRO A 136 12.52 1.61 14.05
N GLY A 137 11.43 1.88 14.74
CA GLY A 137 11.20 3.15 15.44
C GLY A 137 10.15 4.02 14.78
N MET A 138 10.14 5.30 15.12
CA MET A 138 9.27 6.32 14.54
C MET A 138 10.10 7.25 13.66
N HIS A 139 9.53 7.67 12.54
CA HIS A 139 10.20 8.42 11.48
C HIS A 139 9.53 9.75 11.20
N GLN A 140 9.03 10.42 12.25
CA GLN A 140 8.23 11.65 12.16
C GLN A 140 8.92 12.76 11.38
N GLU A 141 10.25 12.80 11.37
CA GLU A 141 11.03 13.77 10.62
C GLU A 141 10.76 13.74 9.11
N HIS A 142 10.31 12.60 8.57
CA HIS A 142 9.98 12.46 7.15
C HIS A 142 8.61 13.05 6.78
N TYR A 143 7.69 13.20 7.75
CA TYR A 143 6.31 13.61 7.46
C TYR A 143 5.75 14.68 8.40
N LEU A 144 6.61 15.63 8.82
CA LEU A 144 6.23 16.74 9.72
C LEU A 144 5.09 17.61 9.18
N ALA A 145 4.92 17.66 7.86
CA ALA A 145 3.85 18.44 7.21
C ALA A 145 2.52 17.68 7.10
N PHE A 146 2.47 16.42 7.54
CA PHE A 146 1.27 15.58 7.41
C PHE A 146 0.23 15.93 8.48
N PRO A 147 -1.06 15.66 8.23
CA PRO A 147 -2.10 15.80 9.24
C PRO A 147 -1.77 14.98 10.49
N HIS A 148 -2.24 15.48 11.64
CA HIS A 148 -2.07 14.75 12.89
C HIS A 148 -2.75 13.37 12.83
N TRP A 149 -2.06 12.35 13.34
CA TRP A 149 -2.57 11.00 13.44
C TRP A 149 -3.31 10.80 14.76
N ASP A 150 -4.63 10.63 14.69
CA ASP A 150 -5.44 10.16 15.80
C ASP A 150 -5.62 8.65 15.68
N ALA A 151 -4.87 7.89 16.48
CA ALA A 151 -4.98 6.44 16.47
C ALA A 151 -6.44 6.01 16.71
N PRO A 152 -7.00 5.08 15.91
CA PRO A 152 -8.33 4.55 16.18
C PRO A 152 -8.41 4.02 17.61
N ARG A 153 -9.44 4.40 18.33
CA ARG A 153 -9.68 3.82 19.66
C ARG A 153 -9.97 2.33 19.47
N ALA A 154 -9.22 1.49 20.18
CA ALA A 154 -9.55 0.07 20.27
C ALA A 154 -10.96 -0.04 20.91
N GLU A 155 -11.92 -0.60 20.17
CA GLU A 155 -13.22 -1.01 20.71
C GLU A 155 -13.09 -2.26 21.55
#